data_26602792b2d1cffa3a17e6286b87deaf
#
_entry.id   26602792b2d1cffa3a17e6286b87deaf
#
_cell.length_a   1.000
_cell.length_b   1.000
_cell.length_c   1.000
_cell.angle_alpha   90.00
_cell.angle_beta   90.00
_cell.angle_gamma   90.00
#
_symmetry.space_group_name_H-M   'P 1'
#
loop_
_entity.id
_entity.type
_entity.pdbx_description
1 polymer ?
#
loop_
_entity_poly.entity_id
_entity_poly.type
_entity_poly.pdbx_seq_one_letter_code
_entity_poly.pdbx_strand_id
1 'polypeptide(L)'
;MRCAIAIAAAIVASLGVVSAQQPAAPQVTYVDAAKVNELFAKPGPLANGADFTASIARRTAAGQVEVHAKETDIFYIVDGSATFVTGGTMVGGKETRPNQMLGTDITGGQTHQLKKGDFISIPAGIPHWFKEVPASGVTYYMVKVVKP
;
A
#
# COMPACT_ATOMS: atom_id res chain seq x y z
N MET A 1 7.84 77.01 29.22
CA MET A 1 8.29 75.68 29.69
C MET A 1 7.30 74.62 29.15
N ARG A 2 7.73 73.84 28.17
CA ARG A 2 6.91 72.75 27.58
C ARG A 2 7.60 71.42 27.94
N CYS A 3 7.00 70.64 28.83
CA CYS A 3 7.43 69.26 29.14
C CYS A 3 7.02 68.32 28.03
N ALA A 4 7.98 67.69 27.38
CA ALA A 4 7.74 66.57 26.46
C ALA A 4 7.79 65.27 27.24
N ILE A 5 6.67 64.49 27.20
CA ILE A 5 6.55 63.19 27.79
C ILE A 5 6.95 62.20 26.67
N ALA A 6 8.02 61.47 26.85
CA ALA A 6 8.43 60.38 25.95
C ALA A 6 7.73 59.07 26.40
N ILE A 7 6.88 58.53 25.55
CA ILE A 7 6.25 57.22 25.75
C ILE A 7 7.14 56.15 25.14
N ALA A 8 7.75 55.32 25.99
CA ALA A 8 8.54 54.16 25.55
C ALA A 8 7.57 53.00 25.30
N ALA A 9 7.45 52.56 24.04
CA ALA A 9 6.66 51.38 23.68
C ALA A 9 7.55 50.12 23.87
N ALA A 10 7.14 49.29 24.84
CA ALA A 10 7.80 47.99 25.05
C ALA A 10 7.19 46.96 24.05
N ILE A 11 8.04 46.48 23.11
CA ILE A 11 7.67 45.39 22.22
C ILE A 11 7.87 44.06 22.96
N VAL A 12 6.79 43.40 23.34
CA VAL A 12 6.83 42.05 23.90
C VAL A 12 6.87 41.07 22.73
N ALA A 13 8.04 40.52 22.43
CA ALA A 13 8.19 39.43 21.47
C ALA A 13 7.73 38.11 22.12
N SER A 14 6.57 37.60 21.73
CA SER A 14 6.10 36.27 22.12
C SER A 14 6.85 35.21 21.33
N LEU A 15 7.81 34.54 21.96
CA LEU A 15 8.44 33.33 21.44
C LEU A 15 7.39 32.19 21.47
N GLY A 16 6.80 31.91 20.29
CA GLY A 16 5.97 30.74 20.11
C GLY A 16 6.79 29.47 20.27
N VAL A 17 6.56 28.71 21.34
CA VAL A 17 7.14 27.37 21.52
C VAL A 17 6.47 26.45 20.51
N VAL A 18 7.16 26.14 19.42
CA VAL A 18 6.75 25.06 18.51
C VAL A 18 7.02 23.75 19.25
N SER A 19 5.98 23.18 19.85
CA SER A 19 6.03 21.83 20.42
C SER A 19 6.17 20.83 19.29
N ALA A 20 7.36 20.23 19.13
CA ALA A 20 7.56 19.10 18.24
C ALA A 20 6.72 17.93 18.76
N GLN A 21 5.69 17.55 18.00
CA GLN A 21 4.82 16.45 18.35
C GLN A 21 5.62 15.14 18.27
N GLN A 22 5.84 14.51 19.40
CA GLN A 22 6.57 13.25 19.48
C GLN A 22 5.80 12.18 18.68
N PRO A 23 6.47 11.37 17.84
CA PRO A 23 5.82 10.29 17.11
C PRO A 23 5.04 9.39 18.09
N ALA A 24 3.82 9.05 17.74
CA ALA A 24 3.03 8.13 18.55
C ALA A 24 3.77 6.80 18.69
N ALA A 25 3.78 6.24 19.90
CA ALA A 25 4.38 4.92 20.14
C ALA A 25 3.73 3.86 19.26
N PRO A 26 4.50 2.86 18.77
CA PRO A 26 3.95 1.76 18.00
C PRO A 26 2.79 1.08 18.74
N GLN A 27 1.68 0.86 18.03
CA GLN A 27 0.49 0.25 18.58
C GLN A 27 0.31 -1.16 18.03
N VAL A 28 -0.08 -2.11 18.88
CA VAL A 28 -0.49 -3.45 18.44
C VAL A 28 -1.87 -3.34 17.77
N THR A 29 -1.99 -3.88 16.56
CA THR A 29 -3.28 -4.07 15.89
C THR A 29 -3.71 -5.52 16.06
N TYR A 30 -4.84 -5.75 16.73
CA TYR A 30 -5.48 -7.06 16.85
C TYR A 30 -6.83 -7.02 16.14
N VAL A 31 -7.04 -7.94 15.22
CA VAL A 31 -8.30 -8.13 14.51
C VAL A 31 -8.76 -9.54 14.79
N ASP A 32 -9.90 -9.70 15.44
CA ASP A 32 -10.44 -11.02 15.78
C ASP A 32 -10.93 -11.79 14.55
N ALA A 33 -11.16 -13.10 14.73
CA ALA A 33 -11.57 -13.97 13.64
C ALA A 33 -12.93 -13.61 13.05
N ALA A 34 -13.86 -13.07 13.85
CA ALA A 34 -15.17 -12.66 13.36
C ALA A 34 -15.02 -11.50 12.37
N LYS A 35 -14.21 -10.50 12.74
CA LYS A 35 -13.91 -9.35 11.87
C LYS A 35 -13.12 -9.73 10.63
N VAL A 36 -12.16 -10.64 10.73
CA VAL A 36 -11.44 -11.18 9.57
C VAL A 36 -12.41 -11.88 8.62
N ASN A 37 -13.34 -12.69 9.14
CA ASN A 37 -14.34 -13.38 8.32
C ASN A 37 -15.30 -12.41 7.60
N GLU A 38 -15.68 -11.28 8.21
CA GLU A 38 -16.43 -10.23 7.51
C GLU A 38 -15.66 -9.68 6.30
N LEU A 39 -14.34 -9.52 6.42
CA LEU A 39 -13.49 -9.00 5.35
C LEU A 39 -13.33 -9.98 4.17
N PHE A 40 -13.56 -11.28 4.36
CA PHE A 40 -13.64 -12.21 3.22
C PHE A 40 -14.89 -11.98 2.37
N ALA A 41 -15.99 -11.58 2.97
CA ALA A 41 -17.21 -11.21 2.24
C ALA A 41 -17.14 -9.77 1.68
N LYS A 42 -16.53 -8.85 2.43
CA LYS A 42 -16.35 -7.43 2.07
C LYS A 42 -14.88 -7.03 2.25
N PRO A 43 -14.03 -7.22 1.25
CA PRO A 43 -12.59 -6.94 1.32
C PRO A 43 -12.26 -5.53 1.82
N GLY A 44 -11.17 -5.41 2.57
CA GLY A 44 -10.76 -4.16 3.18
C GLY A 44 -9.50 -4.28 4.02
N PRO A 45 -9.10 -3.16 4.68
CA PRO A 45 -7.88 -3.09 5.47
C PRO A 45 -7.96 -3.90 6.76
N LEU A 46 -6.84 -4.48 7.15
CA LEU A 46 -6.60 -5.16 8.43
C LEU A 46 -5.73 -4.31 9.35
N ALA A 47 -4.60 -3.82 8.83
CA ALA A 47 -3.64 -3.03 9.60
C ALA A 47 -2.86 -2.08 8.70
N ASN A 48 -2.44 -0.95 9.26
CA ASN A 48 -1.53 0.00 8.62
C ASN A 48 -0.41 0.35 9.62
N GLY A 49 0.83 0.18 9.18
CA GLY A 49 2.04 0.64 9.87
C GLY A 49 2.70 1.79 9.15
N ALA A 50 3.86 2.23 9.66
CA ALA A 50 4.65 3.26 9.01
C ALA A 50 5.29 2.76 7.69
N ASP A 51 5.60 1.48 7.62
CA ASP A 51 6.35 0.81 6.57
C ASP A 51 5.59 -0.37 5.93
N PHE A 52 4.36 -0.63 6.34
CA PHE A 52 3.53 -1.70 5.75
C PHE A 52 2.04 -1.37 5.77
N THR A 53 1.32 -2.04 4.88
CA THR A 53 -0.14 -2.17 4.94
C THR A 53 -0.51 -3.65 4.85
N ALA A 54 -1.59 -4.06 5.55
CA ALA A 54 -2.15 -5.40 5.46
C ALA A 54 -3.65 -5.31 5.18
N SER A 55 -4.14 -6.13 4.26
CA SER A 55 -5.55 -6.14 3.86
C SER A 55 -5.99 -7.51 3.37
N ILE A 56 -7.30 -7.71 3.32
CA ILE A 56 -7.91 -8.76 2.50
C ILE A 56 -8.31 -8.11 1.18
N ALA A 57 -7.89 -8.72 0.08
CA ALA A 57 -8.20 -8.30 -1.27
C ALA A 57 -8.95 -9.40 -2.02
N ARG A 58 -9.81 -9.01 -2.95
CA ARG A 58 -10.51 -9.90 -3.86
C ARG A 58 -10.49 -9.32 -5.26
N ARG A 59 -10.26 -10.17 -6.25
CA ARG A 59 -10.41 -9.86 -7.67
C ARG A 59 -11.40 -10.82 -8.32
N THR A 60 -12.21 -10.31 -9.23
CA THR A 60 -13.17 -11.08 -10.04
C THR A 60 -12.93 -10.89 -11.53
N ALA A 61 -11.88 -10.17 -11.90
CA ALA A 61 -11.46 -9.93 -13.28
C ALA A 61 -9.94 -9.69 -13.35
N ALA A 62 -9.40 -9.82 -14.54
CA ALA A 62 -8.02 -9.45 -14.86
C ALA A 62 -7.72 -8.01 -14.45
N GLY A 63 -6.47 -7.75 -14.03
CA GLY A 63 -5.96 -6.43 -13.73
C GLY A 63 -5.13 -5.86 -14.88
N GLN A 64 -4.46 -4.74 -14.62
CA GLN A 64 -3.36 -4.24 -15.42
C GLN A 64 -2.04 -4.80 -14.90
N VAL A 65 -0.99 -4.71 -15.69
CA VAL A 65 0.38 -4.94 -15.20
C VAL A 65 0.74 -3.83 -14.22
N GLU A 66 1.30 -4.20 -13.08
CA GLU A 66 1.71 -3.26 -12.03
C GLU A 66 3.22 -3.37 -11.77
N VAL A 67 3.85 -2.23 -11.49
CA VAL A 67 5.19 -2.14 -10.89
C VAL A 67 5.15 -1.12 -9.78
N HIS A 68 5.55 -1.55 -8.58
CA HIS A 68 5.72 -0.67 -7.43
C HIS A 68 7.22 -0.46 -7.19
N ALA A 69 7.73 0.77 -7.37
CA ALA A 69 9.16 1.04 -7.27
C ALA A 69 9.72 0.85 -5.85
N LYS A 70 8.88 1.04 -4.82
CA LYS A 70 9.27 0.99 -3.40
C LYS A 70 8.49 0.01 -2.55
N GLU A 71 7.52 -0.72 -3.11
CA GLU A 71 6.69 -1.65 -2.34
C GLU A 71 7.01 -3.09 -2.74
N THR A 72 7.23 -3.96 -1.75
CA THR A 72 7.21 -5.41 -1.92
C THR A 72 5.81 -5.90 -1.60
N ASP A 73 5.20 -6.62 -2.55
CA ASP A 73 3.89 -7.23 -2.36
C ASP A 73 4.04 -8.68 -1.89
N ILE A 74 3.28 -9.06 -0.88
CA ILE A 74 3.23 -10.43 -0.35
C ILE A 74 1.77 -10.87 -0.38
N PHE A 75 1.47 -11.99 -1.06
CA PHE A 75 0.13 -12.56 -1.13
C PHE A 75 0.12 -13.96 -0.55
N TYR A 76 -0.94 -14.27 0.20
CA TYR A 76 -1.34 -15.61 0.57
C TYR A 76 -2.76 -15.86 0.06
N ILE A 77 -2.93 -16.84 -0.81
CA ILE A 77 -4.21 -17.12 -1.45
C ILE A 77 -5.12 -17.89 -0.50
N VAL A 78 -6.21 -17.26 -0.11
CA VAL A 78 -7.18 -17.80 0.85
C VAL A 78 -8.24 -18.65 0.15
N ASP A 79 -8.68 -18.20 -1.04
CA ASP A 79 -9.72 -18.87 -1.81
C ASP A 79 -9.66 -18.49 -3.30
N GLY A 80 -10.17 -19.38 -4.16
CA GLY A 80 -10.19 -19.18 -5.61
C GLY A 80 -8.84 -19.42 -6.28
N SER A 81 -8.68 -18.88 -7.50
CA SER A 81 -7.49 -19.07 -8.33
C SER A 81 -7.29 -17.91 -9.30
N ALA A 82 -6.07 -17.80 -9.85
CA ALA A 82 -5.73 -16.83 -10.89
C ALA A 82 -4.52 -17.28 -11.70
N THR A 83 -4.47 -16.90 -12.98
CA THR A 83 -3.21 -16.87 -13.76
C THR A 83 -2.48 -15.58 -13.43
N PHE A 84 -1.30 -15.70 -12.83
CA PHE A 84 -0.49 -14.58 -12.36
C PHE A 84 0.87 -14.59 -13.04
N VAL A 85 1.32 -13.45 -13.57
CA VAL A 85 2.60 -13.32 -14.29
C VAL A 85 3.51 -12.40 -13.51
N THR A 86 4.79 -12.77 -13.36
CA THR A 86 5.81 -11.95 -12.68
C THR A 86 7.10 -11.85 -13.49
N GLY A 87 7.85 -10.76 -13.25
CA GLY A 87 9.13 -10.53 -13.94
C GLY A 87 8.95 -10.12 -15.41
N GLY A 88 10.01 -10.31 -16.19
CA GLY A 88 10.02 -9.87 -17.58
C GLY A 88 10.05 -8.35 -17.74
N THR A 89 9.55 -7.87 -18.87
CA THR A 89 9.52 -6.45 -19.23
C THR A 89 8.08 -6.00 -19.41
N MET A 90 7.68 -4.96 -18.67
CA MET A 90 6.37 -4.31 -18.80
C MET A 90 6.24 -3.64 -20.17
N VAL A 91 5.12 -3.85 -20.84
CA VAL A 91 4.73 -3.17 -22.09
C VAL A 91 3.74 -2.06 -21.80
N GLY A 92 3.90 -0.90 -22.46
CA GLY A 92 2.99 0.23 -22.37
C GLY A 92 2.94 0.87 -20.99
N GLY A 93 4.03 0.76 -20.21
CA GLY A 93 4.11 1.27 -18.84
C GLY A 93 3.96 2.79 -18.78
N LYS A 94 3.09 3.27 -17.88
CA LYS A 94 2.91 4.70 -17.56
C LYS A 94 2.89 4.87 -16.05
N GLU A 95 3.57 5.89 -15.55
CA GLU A 95 3.45 6.28 -14.14
C GLU A 95 2.05 6.86 -13.90
N THR A 96 1.34 6.32 -12.93
CA THR A 96 -0.04 6.74 -12.58
C THR A 96 -0.09 7.50 -11.26
N ARG A 97 0.89 7.26 -10.40
CA ARG A 97 1.16 8.00 -9.15
C ARG A 97 2.63 7.77 -8.77
N PRO A 98 3.22 8.56 -7.88
CA PRO A 98 4.59 8.34 -7.43
C PRO A 98 4.85 6.89 -7.03
N ASN A 99 5.93 6.30 -7.57
CA ASN A 99 6.36 4.93 -7.33
C ASN A 99 5.43 3.81 -7.87
N GLN A 100 4.42 4.12 -8.68
CA GLN A 100 3.57 3.12 -9.32
C GLN A 100 3.49 3.33 -10.84
N MET A 101 3.77 2.25 -11.57
CA MET A 101 3.52 2.18 -13.00
C MET A 101 2.43 1.15 -13.28
N LEU A 102 1.59 1.44 -14.29
CA LEU A 102 0.63 0.51 -14.87
C LEU A 102 0.97 0.26 -16.33
N GLY A 103 0.81 -0.97 -16.78
CA GLY A 103 1.06 -1.39 -18.15
C GLY A 103 -0.02 -2.31 -18.69
N THR A 104 0.15 -2.73 -19.94
CA THR A 104 -0.84 -3.52 -20.67
C THR A 104 -0.45 -4.98 -20.88
N ASP A 105 0.86 -5.30 -20.80
CA ASP A 105 1.35 -6.66 -21.02
C ASP A 105 2.74 -6.84 -20.35
N ILE A 106 3.18 -8.10 -20.24
CA ILE A 106 4.53 -8.50 -19.81
C ILE A 106 5.14 -9.41 -20.88
N THR A 107 6.32 -9.04 -21.37
CA THR A 107 7.12 -9.88 -22.26
C THR A 107 8.17 -10.65 -21.46
N GLY A 108 8.27 -11.97 -21.63
CA GLY A 108 9.31 -12.80 -21.02
C GLY A 108 9.13 -13.03 -19.51
N GLY A 109 7.92 -12.84 -18.98
CA GLY A 109 7.61 -13.11 -17.56
C GLY A 109 7.40 -14.59 -17.27
N GLN A 110 7.40 -14.94 -15.97
CA GLN A 110 7.08 -16.27 -15.47
C GLN A 110 5.59 -16.33 -15.10
N THR A 111 4.89 -17.35 -15.60
CA THR A 111 3.46 -17.58 -15.29
C THR A 111 3.31 -18.52 -14.11
N HIS A 112 2.45 -18.14 -13.15
CA HIS A 112 2.07 -18.92 -11.98
C HIS A 112 0.56 -19.19 -12.02
N GLN A 113 0.15 -20.43 -11.73
CA GLN A 113 -1.26 -20.79 -11.52
C GLN A 113 -1.55 -20.73 -10.02
N LEU A 114 -1.90 -19.54 -9.53
CA LEU A 114 -2.20 -19.33 -8.12
C LEU A 114 -3.51 -20.03 -7.74
N LYS A 115 -3.49 -20.70 -6.59
CA LYS A 115 -4.65 -21.37 -5.99
C LYS A 115 -4.60 -21.27 -4.47
N LYS A 116 -5.68 -21.61 -3.82
CA LYS A 116 -5.78 -21.63 -2.35
C LYS A 116 -4.59 -22.33 -1.70
N GLY A 117 -3.98 -21.65 -0.72
CA GLY A 117 -2.80 -22.10 0.02
C GLY A 117 -1.47 -21.63 -0.56
N ASP A 118 -1.45 -21.10 -1.78
CA ASP A 118 -0.22 -20.59 -2.38
C ASP A 118 0.21 -19.27 -1.72
N PHE A 119 1.53 -19.09 -1.67
CA PHE A 119 2.19 -17.87 -1.19
C PHE A 119 3.10 -17.34 -2.28
N ILE A 120 3.09 -16.02 -2.49
CA ILE A 120 4.02 -15.36 -3.41
C ILE A 120 4.49 -14.03 -2.83
N SER A 121 5.79 -13.74 -2.98
CA SER A 121 6.40 -12.46 -2.65
C SER A 121 6.95 -11.83 -3.91
N ILE A 122 6.56 -10.60 -4.19
CA ILE A 122 6.96 -9.83 -5.37
C ILE A 122 7.78 -8.64 -4.87
N PRO A 123 9.12 -8.66 -5.03
CA PRO A 123 9.97 -7.56 -4.63
C PRO A 123 9.63 -6.26 -5.36
N ALA A 124 9.92 -5.12 -4.73
CA ALA A 124 9.83 -3.81 -5.37
C ALA A 124 10.56 -3.77 -6.71
N GLY A 125 9.97 -3.14 -7.71
CA GLY A 125 10.50 -3.01 -9.06
C GLY A 125 10.18 -4.18 -9.99
N ILE A 126 9.59 -5.27 -9.50
CA ILE A 126 9.25 -6.43 -10.33
C ILE A 126 7.86 -6.26 -10.95
N PRO A 127 7.73 -6.30 -12.29
CA PRO A 127 6.43 -6.34 -12.96
C PRO A 127 5.61 -7.54 -12.52
N HIS A 128 4.32 -7.33 -12.28
CA HIS A 128 3.41 -8.41 -11.91
C HIS A 128 1.99 -8.12 -12.40
N TRP A 129 1.23 -9.20 -12.62
CA TRP A 129 -0.06 -9.09 -13.29
C TRP A 129 -1.00 -10.24 -12.97
N PHE A 130 -2.18 -9.93 -12.45
CA PHE A 130 -3.31 -10.84 -12.49
C PHE A 130 -3.84 -10.89 -13.94
N LYS A 131 -3.26 -11.76 -14.76
CA LYS A 131 -3.54 -11.86 -16.19
C LYS A 131 -4.93 -12.42 -16.47
N GLU A 132 -5.32 -13.45 -15.70
CA GLU A 132 -6.64 -14.06 -15.82
C GLU A 132 -7.17 -14.35 -14.41
N VAL A 133 -8.44 -14.03 -14.20
CA VAL A 133 -9.15 -14.32 -12.96
C VAL A 133 -10.51 -14.88 -13.32
N PRO A 134 -10.85 -16.10 -12.89
CA PRO A 134 -12.18 -16.68 -13.11
C PRO A 134 -13.28 -15.81 -12.50
N ALA A 135 -14.52 -15.93 -12.99
CA ALA A 135 -15.67 -15.21 -12.45
C ALA A 135 -15.92 -15.51 -10.95
N SER A 136 -15.53 -16.72 -10.48
CA SER A 136 -15.54 -17.08 -9.05
C SER A 136 -14.58 -16.23 -8.23
N GLY A 137 -13.57 -15.64 -8.87
CA GLY A 137 -12.61 -14.75 -8.27
C GLY A 137 -11.45 -15.44 -7.55
N VAL A 138 -10.57 -14.58 -7.01
CA VAL A 138 -9.47 -14.96 -6.10
C VAL A 138 -9.49 -14.02 -4.91
N THR A 139 -9.39 -14.58 -3.70
CA THR A 139 -9.32 -13.84 -2.44
C THR A 139 -7.98 -14.13 -1.78
N TYR A 140 -7.31 -13.10 -1.29
CA TYR A 140 -5.97 -13.24 -0.74
C TYR A 140 -5.70 -12.20 0.36
N TYR A 141 -4.86 -12.59 1.33
CA TYR A 141 -4.17 -11.64 2.16
C TYR A 141 -3.14 -10.92 1.32
N MET A 142 -3.10 -9.61 1.43
CA MET A 142 -2.11 -8.76 0.79
C MET A 142 -1.39 -7.95 1.86
N VAL A 143 -0.07 -8.09 1.90
CA VAL A 143 0.81 -7.22 2.69
C VAL A 143 1.70 -6.48 1.72
N LYS A 144 1.72 -5.15 1.81
CA LYS A 144 2.67 -4.28 1.11
C LYS A 144 3.68 -3.77 2.12
N VAL A 145 4.95 -4.04 1.87
CA VAL A 145 6.06 -3.53 2.68
C VAL A 145 6.78 -2.44 1.90
N VAL A 146 6.84 -1.24 2.47
CA VAL A 146 7.47 -0.07 1.85
C VAL A 146 8.96 -0.07 2.18
N LYS A 147 9.80 0.04 1.16
CA LYS A 147 11.24 0.28 1.38
C LYS A 147 11.47 1.74 1.75
N PRO A 148 12.33 1.99 2.74
CA PRO A 148 12.75 3.33 3.11
C PRO A 148 13.32 4.15 1.96
#